data_4c53794772f5f5209fc4baf2fc8abccf
#
_entry.id   4c53794772f5f5209fc4baf2fc8abccf
#
_cell.length_a   1.000
_cell.length_b   1.000
_cell.length_c   1.000
_cell.angle_alpha   90.00
_cell.angle_beta   90.00
_cell.angle_gamma   90.00
#
_symmetry.space_group_name_H-M   'P 1'
#
loop_
_entity.id
_entity.type
_entity.pdbx_description
1 polymer ?
#
loop_
_entity_poly.entity_id
_entity_poly.type
_entity_poly.pdbx_seq_one_letter_code
_entity_poly.pdbx_strand_id
1 'polypeptide(L)'
;MSSAVTMRSTTPVEAGLAASGLGFERPVPEGGYRWWYVDGFSDCGQFGVTLIAFIGSVFSPYYYRARHRGRGQAANHVSLNVILYGPSKSRWCMTERGDTALQQSPERLDIGPSALRAYDSGLE
;
A
#
# COMPACT_ATOMS: atom_id res chain seq x y z
N MET A 1 -6.85 -11.66 23.86
CA MET A 1 -7.17 -12.57 22.73
C MET A 1 -6.56 -11.96 21.47
N SER A 2 -5.57 -12.61 20.91
CA SER A 2 -4.97 -12.19 19.65
C SER A 2 -5.88 -12.68 18.51
N SER A 3 -6.60 -11.75 17.87
CA SER A 3 -7.36 -12.08 16.65
C SER A 3 -6.37 -12.14 15.48
N ALA A 4 -6.14 -13.33 14.97
CA ALA A 4 -5.39 -13.48 13.74
C ALA A 4 -6.20 -12.88 12.58
N VAL A 5 -5.58 -12.01 11.83
CA VAL A 5 -6.16 -11.46 10.59
C VAL A 5 -5.59 -12.28 9.44
N THR A 6 -6.44 -13.00 8.75
CA THR A 6 -6.04 -13.69 7.53
C THR A 6 -6.00 -12.66 6.40
N MET A 7 -4.82 -12.33 5.94
CA MET A 7 -4.61 -11.40 4.82
C MET A 7 -4.49 -12.17 3.51
N ARG A 8 -5.30 -11.80 2.53
CA ARG A 8 -5.13 -12.24 1.14
C ARG A 8 -4.65 -11.05 0.32
N SER A 9 -3.51 -11.21 -0.33
CA SER A 9 -3.03 -10.23 -1.30
C SER A 9 -3.61 -10.57 -2.67
N THR A 10 -4.29 -9.62 -3.29
CA THR A 10 -4.82 -9.73 -4.66
C THR A 10 -4.04 -8.86 -5.63
N THR A 11 -2.74 -8.70 -5.45
CA THR A 11 -1.91 -8.21 -6.56
C THR A 11 -1.92 -9.29 -7.64
N PRO A 12 -2.04 -8.95 -8.94
CA PRO A 12 -1.82 -9.93 -9.99
C PRO A 12 -0.37 -10.39 -9.87
N VAL A 13 -0.19 -11.50 -9.18
CA VAL A 13 1.09 -12.14 -8.98
C VAL A 13 1.37 -12.92 -10.25
N GLU A 14 2.38 -12.53 -11.00
CA GLU A 14 2.98 -13.43 -11.95
C GLU A 14 3.44 -14.68 -11.18
N ALA A 15 2.93 -15.81 -11.59
CA ALA A 15 3.24 -17.10 -10.97
C ALA A 15 4.77 -17.32 -10.98
N GLY A 16 5.37 -17.47 -9.80
CA GLY A 16 6.78 -17.80 -9.64
C GLY A 16 7.60 -16.90 -8.72
N LEU A 17 6.97 -15.99 -7.99
CA LEU A 17 7.69 -15.10 -7.07
C LEU A 17 7.91 -15.78 -5.71
N ALA A 18 9.20 -15.94 -5.35
CA ALA A 18 9.64 -16.26 -3.99
C ALA A 18 9.13 -15.22 -2.99
N ALA A 19 9.19 -15.48 -1.69
CA ALA A 19 8.67 -14.64 -0.59
C ALA A 19 9.12 -13.16 -0.61
N SER A 20 10.21 -12.82 -1.31
CA SER A 20 10.68 -11.47 -1.58
C SER A 20 9.97 -10.78 -2.77
N GLY A 21 8.90 -11.37 -3.29
CA GLY A 21 8.31 -11.01 -4.58
C GLY A 21 7.32 -9.86 -4.61
N LEU A 22 7.14 -9.12 -3.51
CA LEU A 22 6.21 -7.98 -3.51
C LEU A 22 6.76 -6.75 -4.27
N GLY A 23 8.08 -6.72 -4.52
CA GLY A 23 8.69 -5.68 -5.33
C GLY A 23 8.67 -4.31 -4.66
N PHE A 24 8.74 -4.26 -3.35
CA PHE A 24 8.78 -2.99 -2.59
C PHE A 24 9.96 -2.11 -2.99
N GLU A 25 11.09 -2.71 -3.35
CA GLU A 25 12.34 -2.02 -3.72
C GLU A 25 12.36 -1.48 -5.15
N ARG A 26 11.41 -1.90 -5.98
CA ARG A 26 11.43 -1.52 -7.40
C ARG A 26 11.14 -0.03 -7.58
N PRO A 27 11.97 0.68 -8.35
CA PRO A 27 11.72 2.08 -8.64
C PRO A 27 10.46 2.25 -9.50
N VAL A 28 9.79 3.37 -9.31
CA VAL A 28 8.65 3.76 -10.14
C VAL A 28 9.08 4.92 -11.04
N PRO A 29 8.96 4.78 -12.37
CA PRO A 29 9.37 5.82 -13.29
C PRO A 29 8.53 7.08 -13.16
N GLU A 30 9.06 8.19 -13.63
CA GLU A 30 8.34 9.47 -13.68
C GLU A 30 7.01 9.30 -14.41
N GLY A 31 5.94 9.85 -13.83
CA GLY A 31 4.58 9.74 -14.35
C GLY A 31 3.94 8.37 -14.16
N GLY A 32 4.67 7.41 -13.64
CA GLY A 32 4.19 6.06 -13.38
C GLY A 32 3.57 5.89 -12.00
N TYR A 33 3.20 4.67 -11.71
CA TYR A 33 2.68 4.30 -10.40
C TYR A 33 2.96 2.83 -10.09
N ARG A 34 2.92 2.52 -8.78
CA ARG A 34 2.89 1.16 -8.26
C ARG A 34 2.00 1.15 -7.02
N TRP A 35 1.27 0.07 -6.85
CA TRP A 35 0.36 -0.08 -5.72
C TRP A 35 0.40 -1.49 -5.15
N TRP A 36 0.10 -1.58 -3.88
CA TRP A 36 -0.08 -2.84 -3.15
C TRP A 36 -1.45 -2.79 -2.51
N TYR A 37 -2.23 -3.81 -2.79
CA TYR A 37 -3.59 -3.94 -2.28
C TYR A 37 -3.65 -5.11 -1.32
N VAL A 38 -4.17 -4.87 -0.12
CA VAL A 38 -4.29 -5.87 0.94
C VAL A 38 -5.71 -5.84 1.48
N ASP A 39 -6.37 -7.00 1.46
CA ASP A 39 -7.64 -7.22 2.15
C ASP A 39 -7.45 -8.20 3.29
N GLY A 40 -8.18 -7.97 4.38
CA GLY A 40 -8.20 -8.87 5.51
C GLY A 40 -9.56 -8.91 6.18
N PHE A 41 -9.84 -10.04 6.82
CA PHE A 41 -11.02 -10.22 7.65
C PHE A 41 -10.61 -10.75 9.01
N SER A 42 -11.31 -10.31 10.06
CA SER A 42 -11.15 -10.90 11.38
C SER A 42 -11.70 -12.34 11.41
N ASP A 43 -11.17 -13.17 12.29
CA ASP A 43 -11.60 -14.55 12.44
C ASP A 43 -13.09 -14.68 12.78
N CYS A 44 -13.64 -13.69 13.50
CA CYS A 44 -15.07 -13.64 13.79
C CYS A 44 -15.94 -13.16 12.62
N GLY A 45 -15.34 -12.73 11.49
CA GLY A 45 -16.04 -12.24 10.32
C GLY A 45 -16.76 -10.90 10.48
N GLN A 46 -16.62 -10.23 11.63
CA GLN A 46 -17.31 -8.96 11.91
C GLN A 46 -16.54 -7.73 11.48
N PHE A 47 -15.23 -7.86 11.28
CA PHE A 47 -14.36 -6.77 10.90
C PHE A 47 -13.60 -7.10 9.62
N GLY A 48 -13.40 -6.09 8.81
CA GLY A 48 -12.58 -6.19 7.62
C GLY A 48 -11.67 -4.99 7.51
N VAL A 49 -10.59 -5.14 6.75
CA VAL A 49 -9.69 -4.05 6.39
C VAL A 49 -9.33 -4.15 4.92
N THR A 50 -9.33 -3.00 4.25
CA THR A 50 -8.73 -2.82 2.94
C THR A 50 -7.64 -1.78 3.07
N LEU A 51 -6.44 -2.11 2.62
CA LEU A 51 -5.30 -1.21 2.61
C LEU A 51 -4.74 -1.13 1.20
N ILE A 52 -4.51 0.08 0.74
CA ILE A 52 -3.85 0.33 -0.54
C ILE A 52 -2.69 1.29 -0.31
N ALA A 53 -1.48 0.83 -0.60
CA ALA A 53 -0.29 1.67 -0.59
C ALA A 53 0.07 2.06 -2.02
N PHE A 54 0.43 3.32 -2.24
CA PHE A 54 0.81 3.83 -3.54
C PHE A 54 2.19 4.50 -3.51
N ILE A 55 2.97 4.23 -4.53
CA ILE A 55 4.02 5.12 -5.01
C ILE A 55 3.51 5.69 -6.33
N GLY A 56 3.34 7.02 -6.39
CA GLY A 56 2.59 7.66 -7.47
C GLY A 56 1.08 7.49 -7.28
N SER A 57 0.51 8.24 -6.36
CA SER A 57 -0.91 8.11 -6.01
C SER A 57 -1.82 8.53 -7.17
N VAL A 58 -2.46 7.56 -7.80
CA VAL A 58 -3.35 7.80 -8.97
C VAL A 58 -4.61 8.56 -8.61
N PHE A 59 -5.00 8.58 -7.34
CA PHE A 59 -6.17 9.31 -6.86
C PHE A 59 -5.84 10.73 -6.39
N SER A 60 -4.56 11.11 -6.41
CA SER A 60 -4.12 12.43 -5.97
C SER A 60 -4.30 13.48 -7.05
N PRO A 61 -5.06 14.55 -6.80
CA PRO A 61 -5.12 15.69 -7.70
C PRO A 61 -3.77 16.42 -7.79
N TYR A 62 -2.95 16.35 -6.75
CA TYR A 62 -1.60 16.92 -6.73
C TYR A 62 -0.68 16.17 -7.69
N TYR A 63 -0.71 14.85 -7.70
CA TYR A 63 0.06 14.04 -8.63
C TYR A 63 -0.40 14.24 -10.07
N TYR A 64 -1.70 14.27 -10.30
CA TYR A 64 -2.28 14.58 -11.61
C TYR A 64 -1.73 15.91 -12.14
N ARG A 65 -1.78 16.96 -11.33
CA ARG A 65 -1.27 18.28 -11.70
C ARG A 65 0.23 18.30 -11.94
N ALA A 66 1.01 17.62 -11.09
CA ALA A 66 2.46 17.51 -11.23
C ALA A 66 2.84 16.81 -12.55
N ARG A 67 2.16 15.73 -12.91
CA ARG A 67 2.37 15.02 -14.17
C ARG A 67 2.14 15.93 -15.38
N HIS A 68 1.08 16.73 -15.37
CA HIS A 68 0.77 17.66 -16.46
C HIS A 68 1.78 18.83 -16.57
N ARG A 69 2.51 19.11 -15.51
CA ARG A 69 3.56 20.12 -15.47
C ARG A 69 4.97 19.57 -15.70
N GLY A 70 5.11 18.29 -16.07
CA GLY A 70 6.39 17.64 -16.24
C GLY A 70 7.19 17.44 -14.95
N ARG A 71 6.52 17.39 -13.79
CA ARG A 71 7.11 17.19 -12.45
C ARG A 71 6.52 15.97 -11.76
N GLY A 72 6.10 14.98 -12.53
CA GLY A 72 5.42 13.79 -12.02
C GLY A 72 6.37 12.75 -11.45
N GLN A 73 7.18 13.11 -10.46
CA GLN A 73 7.99 12.15 -9.73
C GLN A 73 7.11 11.35 -8.77
N ALA A 74 6.96 10.06 -9.06
CA ALA A 74 6.06 9.17 -8.31
C ALA A 74 6.40 9.13 -6.81
N ALA A 75 7.67 9.13 -6.45
CA ALA A 75 8.13 9.11 -5.07
C ALA A 75 7.71 10.33 -4.25
N ASN A 76 7.41 11.45 -4.89
CA ASN A 76 6.88 12.65 -4.23
C ASN A 76 5.38 12.59 -3.93
N HIS A 77 4.71 11.54 -4.38
CA HIS A 77 3.27 11.36 -4.23
C HIS A 77 2.97 9.94 -3.75
N VAL A 78 3.39 9.67 -2.52
CA VAL A 78 3.14 8.37 -1.87
C VAL A 78 1.94 8.48 -0.95
N SER A 79 1.11 7.45 -0.92
CA SER A 79 -0.09 7.48 -0.11
C SER A 79 -0.43 6.12 0.48
N LEU A 80 -1.14 6.17 1.61
CA LEU A 80 -1.82 5.05 2.22
C LEU A 80 -3.31 5.33 2.26
N ASN A 81 -4.10 4.39 1.78
CA ASN A 81 -5.55 4.41 1.84
C ASN A 81 -5.99 3.21 2.65
N VAL A 82 -6.69 3.44 3.76
CA VAL A 82 -7.12 2.38 4.68
C VAL A 82 -8.61 2.50 4.93
N ILE A 83 -9.32 1.40 4.78
CA ILE A 83 -10.72 1.29 5.14
C ILE A 83 -10.86 0.19 6.17
N LEU A 84 -11.45 0.53 7.31
CA LEU A 84 -11.86 -0.41 8.33
C LEU A 84 -13.36 -0.60 8.25
N TYR A 85 -13.79 -1.83 8.07
CA TYR A 85 -15.20 -2.23 8.08
C TYR A 85 -15.53 -2.84 9.42
N GLY A 86 -16.60 -2.39 10.03
CA GLY A 86 -17.12 -2.93 11.29
C GLY A 86 -18.60 -3.24 11.20
N PRO A 87 -19.17 -3.88 12.23
CA PRO A 87 -20.58 -4.31 12.22
C PRO A 87 -21.58 -3.17 12.07
N SER A 88 -21.27 -1.99 12.57
CA SER A 88 -22.17 -0.83 12.59
C SER A 88 -21.72 0.32 11.71
N LYS A 89 -20.42 0.42 11.41
CA LYS A 89 -19.87 1.53 10.60
C LYS A 89 -18.51 1.20 10.05
N SER A 90 -18.18 1.87 8.94
CA SER A 90 -16.85 1.85 8.34
C SER A 90 -16.11 3.14 8.65
N ARG A 91 -14.78 3.07 8.69
CA ARG A 91 -13.90 4.22 8.81
C ARG A 91 -12.92 4.21 7.65
N TRP A 92 -12.69 5.37 7.09
CA TRP A 92 -11.78 5.57 6.00
C TRP A 92 -10.74 6.65 6.34
N CYS A 93 -9.51 6.41 5.95
CA CYS A 93 -8.42 7.33 6.09
C CYS A 93 -7.51 7.25 4.86
N MET A 94 -7.10 8.39 4.36
CA MET A 94 -6.10 8.48 3.31
C MET A 94 -5.07 9.53 3.69
N THR A 95 -3.78 9.20 3.49
CA THR A 95 -2.67 10.12 3.69
C THR A 95 -1.88 10.24 2.39
N GLU A 96 -1.36 11.42 2.10
CA GLU A 96 -0.41 11.66 1.01
C GLU A 96 0.83 12.35 1.55
N ARG A 97 2.00 11.88 1.11
CA ARG A 97 3.30 12.36 1.58
C ARG A 97 4.29 12.48 0.43
N GLY A 98 5.35 13.25 0.64
CA GLY A 98 6.44 13.39 -0.31
C GLY A 98 7.52 12.30 -0.16
N ASP A 99 8.57 12.43 -0.94
CA ASP A 99 9.67 11.46 -1.07
C ASP A 99 10.46 11.23 0.23
N THR A 100 10.54 12.23 1.10
CA THR A 100 11.22 12.10 2.39
C THR A 100 10.54 11.11 3.34
N ALA A 101 9.27 10.79 3.09
CA ALA A 101 8.50 9.82 3.87
C ALA A 101 8.62 8.39 3.31
N LEU A 102 9.21 8.22 2.14
CA LEU A 102 9.30 6.93 1.46
C LEU A 102 10.65 6.26 1.75
N GLN A 103 10.60 5.02 2.24
CA GLN A 103 11.77 4.13 2.31
C GLN A 103 11.38 2.76 1.76
N GLN A 104 12.26 2.20 0.95
CA GLN A 104 12.01 0.95 0.24
C GLN A 104 13.16 -0.03 0.48
N SER A 105 12.82 -1.26 0.78
CA SER A 105 13.72 -2.41 0.77
C SER A 105 12.99 -3.63 0.22
N PRO A 106 13.65 -4.75 -0.08
CA PRO A 106 12.96 -5.94 -0.57
C PRO A 106 11.85 -6.45 0.36
N GLU A 107 12.04 -6.31 1.68
CA GLU A 107 11.11 -6.83 2.68
C GLU A 107 10.18 -5.76 3.28
N ARG A 108 10.43 -4.48 2.98
CA ARG A 108 9.74 -3.41 3.70
C ARG A 108 9.49 -2.18 2.83
N LEU A 109 8.29 -1.66 2.96
CA LEU A 109 7.87 -0.39 2.40
C LEU A 109 7.42 0.53 3.54
N ASP A 110 8.13 1.63 3.75
CA ASP A 110 7.75 2.68 4.71
C ASP A 110 7.12 3.86 3.98
N ILE A 111 5.98 4.30 4.46
CA ILE A 111 5.31 5.54 4.03
C ILE A 111 4.97 6.35 5.28
N GLY A 112 5.86 7.29 5.61
CA GLY A 112 5.76 8.05 6.85
C GLY A 112 5.86 7.15 8.09
N PRO A 113 4.92 7.24 9.04
CA PRO A 113 4.93 6.42 10.25
C PRO A 113 4.40 4.99 10.03
N SER A 114 3.94 4.68 8.82
CA SER A 114 3.35 3.39 8.49
C SER A 114 4.31 2.53 7.68
N ALA A 115 4.24 1.22 7.86
CA ALA A 115 5.06 0.29 7.12
C ALA A 115 4.29 -0.97 6.73
N LEU A 116 4.67 -1.54 5.58
CA LEU A 116 4.35 -2.91 5.19
C LEU A 116 5.62 -3.73 5.27
N ARG A 117 5.56 -4.86 5.97
CA ARG A 117 6.68 -5.81 6.08
C ARG A 117 6.27 -7.15 5.53
N ALA A 118 7.09 -7.69 4.64
CA ALA A 118 6.91 -9.04 4.11
C ALA A 118 7.76 -10.03 4.90
N TYR A 119 7.14 -11.12 5.30
CA TYR A 119 7.77 -12.27 5.93
C TYR A 119 7.50 -13.53 5.08
N ASP A 120 8.22 -14.60 5.32
CA ASP A 120 7.97 -15.88 4.66
C ASP A 120 6.55 -16.40 4.92
N SER A 121 5.98 -16.05 6.09
CA SER A 121 4.66 -16.49 6.55
C SER A 121 3.53 -15.50 6.28
N GLY A 122 3.81 -14.31 5.73
CA GLY A 122 2.78 -13.33 5.51
C GLY A 122 3.26 -11.89 5.41
N LEU A 123 2.31 -10.98 5.62
CA LEU A 123 2.50 -9.53 5.55
C LEU A 123 2.04 -8.89 6.88
N GLU A 124 2.82 -7.94 7.38
CA GLU A 124 2.49 -7.12 8.54
C GLU A 124 2.39 -5.65 8.14
#